data_40e5851c5d0fac07e21c1ef59c8a5e22
#
_entry.id   40e5851c5d0fac07e21c1ef59c8a5e22
#
_cell.length_a   1.000
_cell.length_b   1.000
_cell.length_c   1.000
_cell.angle_alpha   90.00
_cell.angle_beta   90.00
_cell.angle_gamma   90.00
#
_symmetry.space_group_name_H-M   'P 1'
#
loop_
_entity.id
_entity.type
_entity.pdbx_description
1 polymer ?
#
loop_
_entity_poly.entity_id
_entity_poly.type
_entity_poly.pdbx_seq_one_letter_code
_entity_poly.pdbx_strand_id
1 'polypeptide(L)'
;MYFEVAGRGQAALSCASASNEWIGKNFAPEYREEMAQTAYVTANPFSADLDPTEFGLLDELWRTEWDENQGTVPPGPVSDHAIAAARSGEYERVLVHYMQPHFPFIGSETPLGRMHKEDFGYGVNTENVWSRAATGDLDHRELIEAYRQNHRYIYEHVGRVLENVEGIVAISADHANALGEWGVWGHRPYLPVPAVRTVPWDVYTCADEGTYDPGSVEPAGRNSEDVRDSNDGADGNGVDEAVTERLRRLGYHE
;
A
#
# COMPACT_ATOMS: atom_id res chain seq x y z
N MET A 1 -2.11 12.87 18.44
CA MET A 1 -3.33 12.13 18.07
C MET A 1 -3.02 10.65 17.75
N TYR A 2 -2.03 10.31 16.91
CA TYR A 2 -1.59 8.93 16.74
C TYR A 2 -1.35 8.19 18.09
N PHE A 3 -0.65 8.84 19.01
CA PHE A 3 -0.36 8.29 20.35
C PHE A 3 -1.58 8.15 21.27
N GLU A 4 -2.66 8.91 21.02
CA GLU A 4 -3.92 8.79 21.78
C GLU A 4 -4.75 7.59 21.31
N VAL A 5 -4.68 7.26 20.02
CA VAL A 5 -5.40 6.10 19.43
C VAL A 5 -4.60 4.80 19.65
N ALA A 6 -3.31 4.84 19.46
CA ALA A 6 -2.43 3.65 19.49
C ALA A 6 -1.80 3.34 20.86
N GLY A 7 -2.12 4.10 21.88
CA GLY A 7 -1.85 3.77 23.29
C GLY A 7 -0.41 3.66 23.76
N ARG A 8 0.64 3.63 22.94
CA ARG A 8 2.06 3.65 23.35
C ARG A 8 3.08 3.73 22.23
N GLY A 9 2.71 4.15 21.03
CA GLY A 9 3.57 4.43 19.87
C GLY A 9 4.99 3.90 19.94
N GLN A 10 5.20 2.62 19.62
CA GLN A 10 6.54 2.13 19.37
C GLN A 10 6.94 2.48 17.95
N ALA A 11 8.22 2.66 17.71
CA ALA A 11 8.77 2.88 16.38
C ALA A 11 9.63 1.69 15.99
N ALA A 12 9.50 1.27 14.74
CA ALA A 12 10.36 0.30 14.10
C ALA A 12 11.08 0.91 12.89
N LEU A 13 12.12 0.24 12.44
CA LEU A 13 12.81 0.63 11.22
C LEU A 13 12.36 -0.30 10.08
N SER A 14 11.64 0.23 9.11
CA SER A 14 11.26 -0.55 7.93
C SER A 14 12.50 -0.99 7.14
N CYS A 15 12.40 -2.16 6.53
CA CYS A 15 13.42 -2.68 5.61
C CYS A 15 13.49 -1.88 4.30
N ALA A 16 12.48 -1.03 4.02
CA ALA A 16 12.32 -0.30 2.77
C ALA A 16 11.99 1.17 2.99
N SER A 17 12.07 1.95 1.94
CA SER A 17 11.71 3.36 1.88
C SER A 17 10.67 3.67 0.79
N ALA A 18 10.12 2.64 0.15
CA ALA A 18 9.02 2.70 -0.80
C ALA A 18 8.34 1.32 -0.92
N SER A 19 7.07 1.31 -1.33
CA SER A 19 6.24 0.08 -1.36
C SER A 19 6.79 -0.99 -2.29
N ASN A 20 7.27 -0.64 -3.48
CA ASN A 20 7.87 -1.60 -4.41
C ASN A 20 9.12 -2.29 -3.84
N GLU A 21 9.94 -1.54 -3.11
CA GLU A 21 11.11 -2.06 -2.40
C GLU A 21 10.68 -2.99 -1.26
N TRP A 22 9.64 -2.59 -0.50
CA TRP A 22 9.11 -3.37 0.62
C TRP A 22 8.50 -4.69 0.15
N ILE A 23 7.66 -4.65 -0.89
CA ILE A 23 7.02 -5.82 -1.50
C ILE A 23 8.09 -6.80 -1.98
N GLY A 24 9.07 -6.33 -2.77
CA GLY A 24 10.13 -7.18 -3.29
C GLY A 24 11.03 -7.82 -2.24
N LYS A 25 11.16 -7.22 -1.04
CA LYS A 25 11.94 -7.76 0.07
C LYS A 25 11.14 -8.72 0.96
N ASN A 26 9.84 -8.50 1.13
CA ASN A 26 9.03 -9.32 2.04
C ASN A 26 8.38 -10.51 1.34
N PHE A 27 8.25 -10.47 0.02
CA PHE A 27 7.70 -11.57 -0.78
C PHE A 27 8.78 -12.20 -1.68
N ALA A 28 9.99 -12.33 -1.14
CA ALA A 28 11.09 -13.00 -1.80
C ALA A 28 10.93 -14.53 -1.70
N PRO A 29 11.55 -15.30 -2.63
CA PRO A 29 11.38 -16.76 -2.69
C PRO A 29 11.70 -17.53 -1.42
N GLU A 30 12.54 -16.99 -0.53
CA GLU A 30 12.85 -17.58 0.77
C GLU A 30 11.69 -17.59 1.75
N TYR A 31 10.59 -16.82 1.51
CA TYR A 31 9.41 -16.71 2.36
C TYR A 31 8.18 -17.43 1.80
N ARG A 32 8.37 -18.33 0.84
CA ARG A 32 7.26 -19.05 0.17
C ARG A 32 6.37 -19.84 1.12
N GLU A 33 6.95 -20.45 2.15
CA GLU A 33 6.18 -21.23 3.14
C GLU A 33 5.26 -20.29 3.92
N GLU A 34 5.73 -19.13 4.32
CA GLU A 34 4.95 -18.11 5.01
C GLU A 34 3.90 -17.48 4.09
N MET A 35 4.26 -17.19 2.83
CA MET A 35 3.35 -16.64 1.82
C MET A 35 2.19 -17.59 1.56
N ALA A 36 2.44 -18.89 1.43
CA ALA A 36 1.41 -19.91 1.19
C ALA A 36 0.36 -20.00 2.33
N GLN A 37 0.67 -19.48 3.50
CA GLN A 37 -0.22 -19.43 4.67
C GLN A 37 -0.79 -18.05 4.93
N THR A 38 -0.53 -17.09 4.03
CA THR A 38 -0.89 -15.69 4.19
C THR A 38 -1.98 -15.28 3.19
N ALA A 39 -3.04 -14.66 3.70
CA ALA A 39 -3.90 -13.83 2.87
C ALA A 39 -3.31 -12.42 2.80
N TYR A 40 -2.92 -11.99 1.60
CA TYR A 40 -2.47 -10.62 1.35
C TYR A 40 -3.57 -9.83 0.67
N VAL A 41 -4.29 -9.02 1.44
CA VAL A 41 -5.33 -8.10 0.99
C VAL A 41 -4.69 -6.74 0.72
N THR A 42 -4.62 -6.34 -0.53
CA THR A 42 -3.84 -5.17 -0.92
C THR A 42 -4.55 -4.23 -1.87
N ALA A 43 -4.49 -2.95 -1.54
CA ALA A 43 -4.87 -1.84 -2.42
C ALA A 43 -3.69 -1.34 -3.28
N ASN A 44 -2.49 -1.90 -3.10
CA ASN A 44 -1.27 -1.37 -3.71
C ASN A 44 -0.97 -2.04 -5.06
N PRO A 45 -0.97 -1.30 -6.20
CA PRO A 45 -0.72 -1.87 -7.52
C PRO A 45 0.67 -2.49 -7.73
N PHE A 46 1.64 -2.23 -6.87
CA PHE A 46 2.94 -2.91 -6.95
C PHE A 46 2.87 -4.41 -6.64
N SER A 47 1.72 -4.92 -6.17
CA SER A 47 1.46 -6.36 -6.07
C SER A 47 1.33 -7.05 -7.43
N ALA A 48 1.17 -6.30 -8.52
CA ALA A 48 1.03 -6.85 -9.88
C ALA A 48 2.16 -7.78 -10.31
N ASP A 49 3.36 -7.57 -9.76
CA ASP A 49 4.56 -8.37 -10.06
C ASP A 49 4.64 -9.67 -9.22
N LEU A 50 3.72 -9.90 -8.27
CA LEU A 50 3.68 -11.10 -7.43
C LEU A 50 2.96 -12.26 -8.14
N ASP A 51 3.41 -13.49 -7.88
CA ASP A 51 2.71 -14.69 -8.34
C ASP A 51 1.61 -15.06 -7.33
N PRO A 52 0.32 -14.98 -7.70
CA PRO A 52 -0.78 -15.28 -6.78
C PRO A 52 -0.78 -16.75 -6.31
N THR A 53 -0.15 -17.66 -7.05
CA THR A 53 -0.08 -19.07 -6.67
C THR A 53 0.88 -19.34 -5.52
N GLU A 54 1.72 -18.39 -5.15
CA GLU A 54 2.63 -18.47 -4.01
C GLU A 54 1.99 -18.06 -2.69
N PHE A 55 0.76 -17.51 -2.73
CA PHE A 55 0.02 -17.05 -1.54
C PHE A 55 -1.13 -17.99 -1.18
N GLY A 56 -1.51 -18.00 0.10
CA GLY A 56 -2.78 -18.57 0.51
C GLY A 56 -3.94 -17.83 -0.16
N LEU A 57 -3.85 -16.50 -0.19
CA LEU A 57 -4.71 -15.60 -0.97
C LEU A 57 -3.90 -14.36 -1.35
N LEU A 58 -3.90 -13.98 -2.62
CA LEU A 58 -3.49 -12.63 -3.06
C LEU A 58 -4.73 -11.91 -3.59
N ASP A 59 -5.24 -10.96 -2.78
CA ASP A 59 -6.45 -10.20 -3.05
C ASP A 59 -6.08 -8.77 -3.47
N GLU A 60 -6.06 -8.54 -4.78
CA GLU A 60 -5.56 -7.31 -5.42
C GLU A 60 -6.69 -6.29 -5.67
N LEU A 61 -7.20 -5.66 -4.62
CA LEU A 61 -8.36 -4.75 -4.69
C LEU A 61 -8.16 -3.54 -5.62
N TRP A 62 -6.93 -3.17 -5.92
CA TRP A 62 -6.66 -2.14 -6.90
C TRP A 62 -7.16 -2.51 -8.32
N ARG A 63 -7.44 -3.80 -8.60
CA ARG A 63 -7.98 -4.26 -9.88
C ARG A 63 -9.48 -3.99 -9.99
N THR A 64 -10.22 -4.15 -8.88
CA THR A 64 -11.69 -4.12 -8.85
C THR A 64 -12.27 -2.89 -8.15
N GLU A 65 -11.58 -2.39 -7.11
CA GLU A 65 -12.08 -1.35 -6.20
C GLU A 65 -11.42 0.02 -6.41
N TRP A 66 -10.69 0.21 -7.51
CA TRP A 66 -10.12 1.51 -7.84
C TRP A 66 -11.21 2.51 -8.17
N ASP A 67 -11.27 3.61 -7.40
CA ASP A 67 -12.18 4.73 -7.66
C ASP A 67 -11.47 5.80 -8.53
N GLU A 68 -11.86 5.91 -9.79
CA GLU A 68 -11.28 6.87 -10.74
C GLU A 68 -11.51 8.33 -10.33
N ASN A 69 -12.59 8.64 -9.58
CA ASN A 69 -12.85 9.99 -9.11
C ASN A 69 -11.92 10.38 -7.97
N GLN A 70 -11.59 9.41 -7.10
CA GLN A 70 -10.69 9.59 -5.97
C GLN A 70 -9.22 9.34 -6.35
N GLY A 71 -8.98 8.61 -7.44
CA GLY A 71 -7.64 8.24 -7.91
C GLY A 71 -6.92 7.29 -6.97
N THR A 72 -7.64 6.41 -6.28
CA THR A 72 -7.11 5.42 -5.34
C THR A 72 -8.18 4.37 -5.02
N VAL A 73 -7.77 3.31 -4.32
CA VAL A 73 -8.71 2.39 -3.67
C VAL A 73 -9.14 3.00 -2.32
N PRO A 74 -10.45 3.23 -2.08
CA PRO A 74 -10.94 3.64 -0.77
C PRO A 74 -10.67 2.57 0.30
N PRO A 75 -10.48 2.93 1.58
CA PRO A 75 -10.15 1.96 2.63
C PRO A 75 -11.32 1.05 3.05
N GLY A 76 -12.57 1.42 2.71
CA GLY A 76 -13.76 0.61 3.04
C GLY A 76 -13.67 -0.82 2.51
N PRO A 77 -13.60 -1.02 1.19
CA PRO A 77 -13.44 -2.36 0.59
C PRO A 77 -12.25 -3.14 1.15
N VAL A 78 -11.12 -2.48 1.41
CA VAL A 78 -9.93 -3.13 1.98
C VAL A 78 -10.22 -3.69 3.38
N SER A 79 -10.96 -2.93 4.21
CA SER A 79 -11.37 -3.38 5.53
C SER A 79 -12.36 -4.55 5.45
N ASP A 80 -13.30 -4.50 4.50
CA ASP A 80 -14.32 -5.54 4.31
C ASP A 80 -13.67 -6.88 3.94
N HIS A 81 -12.78 -6.88 2.97
CA HIS A 81 -12.03 -8.05 2.55
C HIS A 81 -11.08 -8.57 3.64
N ALA A 82 -10.43 -7.67 4.39
CA ALA A 82 -9.58 -8.04 5.52
C ALA A 82 -10.36 -8.76 6.63
N ILE A 83 -11.55 -8.27 7.00
CA ILE A 83 -12.42 -8.88 8.01
C ILE A 83 -12.93 -10.24 7.51
N ALA A 84 -13.36 -10.33 6.25
CA ALA A 84 -13.82 -11.58 5.66
C ALA A 84 -12.71 -12.63 5.63
N ALA A 85 -11.51 -12.27 5.20
CA ALA A 85 -10.35 -13.17 5.19
C ALA A 85 -9.96 -13.63 6.59
N ALA A 86 -9.97 -12.75 7.60
CA ALA A 86 -9.67 -13.11 8.97
C ALA A 86 -10.73 -14.07 9.57
N ARG A 87 -12.02 -13.83 9.31
CA ARG A 87 -13.13 -14.65 9.79
C ARG A 87 -13.24 -16.01 9.10
N SER A 88 -12.68 -16.17 7.89
CA SER A 88 -12.68 -17.46 7.20
C SER A 88 -11.93 -18.55 7.98
N GLY A 89 -10.92 -18.17 8.74
CA GLY A 89 -10.05 -19.10 9.45
C GLY A 89 -9.18 -19.99 8.55
N GLU A 90 -9.09 -19.66 7.26
CA GLU A 90 -8.35 -20.45 6.26
C GLU A 90 -6.84 -20.12 6.25
N TYR A 91 -6.45 -18.96 6.81
CA TYR A 91 -5.10 -18.45 6.74
C TYR A 91 -4.49 -18.28 8.13
N GLU A 92 -3.21 -18.60 8.28
CA GLU A 92 -2.51 -18.38 9.56
C GLU A 92 -2.30 -16.90 9.85
N ARG A 93 -2.22 -16.08 8.81
CA ARG A 93 -2.06 -14.63 8.92
C ARG A 93 -2.76 -13.89 7.79
N VAL A 94 -3.25 -12.70 8.12
CA VAL A 94 -3.83 -11.77 7.16
C VAL A 94 -2.96 -10.52 7.16
N LEU A 95 -2.39 -10.18 6.00
CA LEU A 95 -1.66 -8.95 5.79
C LEU A 95 -2.53 -7.97 5.02
N VAL A 96 -2.79 -6.80 5.61
CA VAL A 96 -3.66 -5.77 5.03
C VAL A 96 -2.83 -4.57 4.62
N HIS A 97 -2.88 -4.22 3.34
CA HIS A 97 -2.08 -3.12 2.80
C HIS A 97 -2.98 -2.04 2.18
N TYR A 98 -3.28 -1.02 2.96
CA TYR A 98 -4.02 0.15 2.51
C TYR A 98 -3.12 1.09 1.68
N MET A 99 -3.71 1.87 0.77
CA MET A 99 -3.01 2.97 0.11
C MET A 99 -2.83 4.18 1.05
N GLN A 100 -3.83 4.46 1.88
CA GLN A 100 -3.79 5.59 2.80
C GLN A 100 -2.78 5.33 3.92
N PRO A 101 -2.05 6.34 4.38
CA PRO A 101 -2.22 7.78 4.16
C PRO A 101 -1.53 8.35 2.91
N HIS A 102 -1.06 7.53 1.95
CA HIS A 102 -0.52 8.01 0.68
C HIS A 102 -1.52 8.95 -0.02
N PHE A 103 -1.01 9.92 -0.80
CA PHE A 103 -1.92 10.72 -1.63
C PHE A 103 -2.56 9.85 -2.75
N PRO A 104 -3.74 10.21 -3.27
CA PRO A 104 -4.55 11.40 -2.99
C PRO A 104 -5.07 11.42 -1.54
N PHE A 105 -5.10 12.61 -0.93
CA PHE A 105 -5.55 12.76 0.46
C PHE A 105 -7.08 12.84 0.50
N ILE A 106 -7.74 11.72 0.24
CA ILE A 106 -9.21 11.61 0.12
C ILE A 106 -9.95 11.87 1.44
N GLY A 107 -9.29 11.71 2.58
CA GLY A 107 -9.81 12.07 3.90
C GLY A 107 -9.65 13.54 4.26
N SER A 108 -9.08 14.35 3.37
CA SER A 108 -8.89 15.78 3.59
C SER A 108 -10.11 16.60 3.14
N GLU A 109 -10.42 17.67 3.85
CA GLU A 109 -11.42 18.67 3.43
C GLU A 109 -11.08 19.29 2.07
N THR A 110 -9.79 19.41 1.76
CA THR A 110 -9.28 19.82 0.46
C THR A 110 -8.44 18.67 -0.10
N PRO A 111 -8.99 17.81 -0.95
CA PRO A 111 -8.24 16.72 -1.56
C PRO A 111 -7.04 17.24 -2.34
N LEU A 112 -5.86 16.74 -2.04
CA LEU A 112 -4.62 17.10 -2.71
C LEU A 112 -4.01 15.89 -3.41
N GLY A 113 -3.52 16.14 -4.61
CA GLY A 113 -2.94 15.13 -5.47
C GLY A 113 -4.00 14.33 -6.23
N ARG A 114 -3.56 13.71 -7.31
CA ARG A 114 -4.35 12.77 -8.10
C ARG A 114 -3.44 11.67 -8.61
N MET A 115 -3.95 10.46 -8.67
CA MET A 115 -3.28 9.35 -9.35
C MET A 115 -4.22 8.76 -10.39
N HIS A 116 -3.65 8.27 -11.46
CA HIS A 116 -4.34 7.44 -12.44
C HIS A 116 -3.76 6.03 -12.33
N LYS A 117 -4.62 5.04 -12.43
CA LYS A 117 -4.24 3.64 -12.27
C LYS A 117 -3.13 3.24 -13.25
N GLU A 118 -3.22 3.72 -14.49
CA GLU A 118 -2.28 3.44 -15.56
C GLU A 118 -0.90 4.09 -15.35
N ASP A 119 -0.84 5.18 -14.56
CA ASP A 119 0.40 5.92 -14.29
C ASP A 119 1.17 5.35 -13.08
N PHE A 120 0.59 4.37 -12.39
CA PHE A 120 1.18 3.86 -11.16
C PHE A 120 2.50 3.13 -11.46
N GLY A 121 3.58 3.62 -10.84
CA GLY A 121 4.93 3.08 -11.04
C GLY A 121 5.67 3.57 -12.28
N TYR A 122 5.04 4.33 -13.18
CA TYR A 122 5.63 4.76 -14.45
C TYR A 122 6.22 6.18 -14.46
N GLY A 123 6.62 6.74 -13.35
CA GLY A 123 7.45 7.94 -13.38
C GLY A 123 6.73 9.24 -13.05
N VAL A 124 6.93 10.30 -13.79
CA VAL A 124 6.63 11.67 -13.38
C VAL A 124 5.13 11.93 -13.34
N ASN A 125 4.51 11.65 -12.20
CA ASN A 125 3.19 12.21 -11.91
C ASN A 125 3.35 13.72 -11.63
N THR A 126 2.95 14.55 -12.58
CA THR A 126 3.03 16.01 -12.47
C THR A 126 2.13 16.58 -11.35
N GLU A 127 1.18 15.79 -10.87
CA GLU A 127 0.31 16.11 -9.74
C GLU A 127 0.84 15.57 -8.41
N ASN A 128 2.06 15.04 -8.40
CA ASN A 128 2.71 14.53 -7.19
C ASN A 128 2.92 15.67 -6.18
N VAL A 129 2.22 15.59 -5.07
CA VAL A 129 2.22 16.61 -4.01
C VAL A 129 3.61 16.82 -3.38
N TRP A 130 4.43 15.77 -3.34
CA TRP A 130 5.78 15.85 -2.79
C TRP A 130 6.72 16.65 -3.70
N SER A 131 6.63 16.47 -5.00
CA SER A 131 7.41 17.25 -5.98
C SER A 131 7.01 18.72 -5.94
N ARG A 132 5.71 19.00 -5.85
CA ARG A 132 5.18 20.37 -5.72
C ARG A 132 5.63 21.04 -4.41
N ALA A 133 5.66 20.28 -3.32
CA ALA A 133 6.17 20.78 -2.05
C ALA A 133 7.68 21.08 -2.13
N ALA A 134 8.46 20.22 -2.79
CA ALA A 134 9.90 20.40 -2.97
C ALA A 134 10.26 21.64 -3.80
N THR A 135 9.41 22.01 -4.78
CA THR A 135 9.59 23.20 -5.62
C THR A 135 8.98 24.48 -5.01
N GLY A 136 8.19 24.35 -3.94
CA GLY A 136 7.48 25.48 -3.33
C GLY A 136 6.15 25.82 -4.01
N ASP A 137 5.67 24.97 -4.93
CA ASP A 137 4.39 25.16 -5.65
C ASP A 137 3.18 24.70 -4.81
N LEU A 138 3.44 24.17 -3.62
CA LEU A 138 2.42 23.76 -2.65
C LEU A 138 2.81 24.25 -1.25
N ASP A 139 1.86 24.85 -0.54
CA ASP A 139 2.08 25.28 0.84
C ASP A 139 2.33 24.05 1.75
N HIS A 140 3.44 24.07 2.46
CA HIS A 140 3.85 22.94 3.31
C HIS A 140 2.88 22.68 4.47
N ARG A 141 2.21 23.71 4.99
CA ARG A 141 1.25 23.55 6.09
C ARG A 141 -0.03 22.92 5.58
N GLU A 142 -0.48 23.32 4.41
CA GLU A 142 -1.62 22.72 3.73
C GLU A 142 -1.37 21.24 3.45
N LEU A 143 -0.21 20.90 2.89
CA LEU A 143 0.20 19.53 2.63
C LEU A 143 0.22 18.67 3.91
N ILE A 144 0.87 19.18 4.96
CA ILE A 144 0.98 18.44 6.23
C ILE A 144 -0.40 18.24 6.88
N GLU A 145 -1.27 19.22 6.82
CA GLU A 145 -2.61 19.09 7.40
C GLU A 145 -3.47 18.11 6.58
N ALA A 146 -3.42 18.16 5.26
CA ALA A 146 -4.11 17.19 4.40
C ALA A 146 -3.62 15.75 4.66
N TYR A 147 -2.31 15.57 4.80
CA TYR A 147 -1.72 14.28 5.16
C TYR A 147 -2.18 13.78 6.53
N ARG A 148 -2.26 14.67 7.53
CA ARG A 148 -2.78 14.33 8.86
C ARG A 148 -4.27 13.98 8.85
N GLN A 149 -5.08 14.67 8.05
CA GLN A 149 -6.49 14.34 7.90
C GLN A 149 -6.68 12.98 7.24
N ASN A 150 -5.88 12.67 6.24
CA ASN A 150 -5.89 11.35 5.60
C ASN A 150 -5.46 10.23 6.58
N HIS A 151 -4.53 10.50 7.48
CA HIS A 151 -4.20 9.60 8.58
C HIS A 151 -5.39 9.36 9.53
N ARG A 152 -6.11 10.40 9.91
CA ARG A 152 -7.29 10.25 10.78
C ARG A 152 -8.36 9.42 10.08
N TYR A 153 -8.56 9.66 8.80
CA TYR A 153 -9.53 8.93 8.00
C TYR A 153 -9.24 7.43 7.95
N ILE A 154 -7.99 7.03 7.69
CA ILE A 154 -7.66 5.60 7.67
C ILE A 154 -7.80 4.92 9.04
N TYR A 155 -7.54 5.65 10.15
CA TYR A 155 -7.71 5.07 11.49
C TYR A 155 -9.14 4.68 11.84
N GLU A 156 -10.15 5.31 11.27
CA GLU A 156 -11.54 4.89 11.43
C GLU A 156 -11.77 3.49 10.83
N HIS A 157 -11.16 3.22 9.68
CA HIS A 157 -11.24 1.93 9.02
C HIS A 157 -10.40 0.85 9.72
N VAL A 158 -9.20 1.20 10.16
CA VAL A 158 -8.36 0.32 10.98
C VAL A 158 -9.05 -0.03 12.29
N GLY A 159 -9.70 0.93 12.97
CA GLY A 159 -10.48 0.70 14.17
C GLY A 159 -11.58 -0.34 13.95
N ARG A 160 -12.31 -0.24 12.84
CA ARG A 160 -13.32 -1.23 12.46
C ARG A 160 -12.73 -2.64 12.31
N VAL A 161 -11.55 -2.76 11.70
CA VAL A 161 -10.89 -4.06 11.59
C VAL A 161 -10.51 -4.59 12.97
N LEU A 162 -9.92 -3.76 13.84
CA LEU A 162 -9.53 -4.17 15.20
C LEU A 162 -10.71 -4.68 16.05
N GLU A 163 -11.90 -4.11 15.86
CA GLU A 163 -13.12 -4.50 16.57
C GLU A 163 -13.79 -5.76 15.99
N ASN A 164 -13.37 -6.20 14.79
CA ASN A 164 -14.06 -7.25 14.04
C ASN A 164 -13.15 -8.38 13.56
N VAL A 165 -11.98 -8.53 14.19
CA VAL A 165 -11.08 -9.67 13.98
C VAL A 165 -10.62 -10.25 15.31
N GLU A 166 -10.30 -11.54 15.33
CA GLU A 166 -9.74 -12.21 16.52
C GLU A 166 -8.26 -12.48 16.33
N GLY A 167 -7.46 -12.25 17.37
CA GLY A 167 -6.05 -12.60 17.39
C GLY A 167 -5.13 -11.44 17.75
N ILE A 168 -3.87 -11.55 17.34
CA ILE A 168 -2.85 -10.52 17.55
C ILE A 168 -2.73 -9.71 16.27
N VAL A 169 -2.96 -8.40 16.36
CA VAL A 169 -2.87 -7.45 15.25
C VAL A 169 -1.72 -6.49 15.48
N ALA A 170 -0.82 -6.40 14.51
CA ALA A 170 0.22 -5.38 14.46
C ALA A 170 -0.16 -4.28 13.46
N ILE A 171 -0.13 -3.02 13.90
CA ILE A 171 -0.28 -1.85 13.03
C ILE A 171 1.10 -1.29 12.73
N SER A 172 1.42 -1.19 11.44
CA SER A 172 2.68 -0.66 10.97
C SER A 172 2.50 0.07 9.63
N ALA A 173 3.60 0.39 8.97
CA ALA A 173 3.64 0.84 7.58
C ALA A 173 4.83 0.21 6.86
N ASP A 174 4.72 0.08 5.55
CA ASP A 174 5.80 -0.38 4.67
C ASP A 174 6.95 0.62 4.63
N HIS A 175 6.66 1.91 4.65
CA HIS A 175 7.60 3.02 4.78
C HIS A 175 6.89 4.27 5.35
N ALA A 176 7.65 5.33 5.61
CA ALA A 176 7.14 6.65 5.97
C ALA A 176 7.36 7.67 4.83
N ASN A 177 6.96 8.91 5.07
CA ASN A 177 7.22 10.04 4.17
C ASN A 177 8.05 11.09 4.90
N ALA A 178 9.08 11.60 4.24
CA ALA A 178 9.77 12.81 4.67
C ALA A 178 8.88 14.03 4.39
N LEU A 179 8.85 14.96 5.35
CA LEU A 179 8.04 16.17 5.31
C LEU A 179 8.91 17.44 5.26
N GLY A 180 10.03 17.35 4.56
CA GLY A 180 10.99 18.42 4.39
C GLY A 180 12.29 18.23 5.17
N GLU A 181 12.46 17.14 5.93
CA GLU A 181 13.71 16.85 6.62
C GLU A 181 14.84 16.73 5.61
N TRP A 182 15.92 17.48 5.85
CA TRP A 182 17.09 17.61 4.96
C TRP A 182 16.74 17.99 3.51
N GLY A 183 15.60 18.68 3.30
CA GLY A 183 15.09 19.03 1.98
C GLY A 183 14.47 17.88 1.21
N VAL A 184 14.22 16.74 1.87
CA VAL A 184 13.56 15.57 1.28
C VAL A 184 12.05 15.69 1.49
N TRP A 185 11.29 15.46 0.43
CA TRP A 185 9.82 15.40 0.47
C TRP A 185 9.35 14.07 -0.10
N GLY A 186 8.39 13.44 0.61
CA GLY A 186 7.86 12.14 0.22
C GLY A 186 8.85 10.99 0.46
N HIS A 187 8.83 10.03 -0.45
CA HIS A 187 9.63 8.82 -0.36
C HIS A 187 10.19 8.43 -1.74
N ARG A 188 11.26 7.66 -1.73
CA ARG A 188 11.84 7.02 -2.93
C ARG A 188 12.43 5.67 -2.53
N PRO A 189 12.47 4.69 -3.46
CA PRO A 189 13.16 3.43 -3.22
C PRO A 189 14.63 3.66 -2.84
N TYR A 190 15.13 2.82 -1.94
CA TYR A 190 16.55 2.77 -1.51
C TYR A 190 17.07 4.05 -0.84
N LEU A 191 16.18 4.87 -0.27
CA LEU A 191 16.56 6.08 0.45
C LEU A 191 16.87 5.75 1.93
N PRO A 192 18.15 5.77 2.37
CA PRO A 192 18.54 5.31 3.70
C PRO A 192 18.40 6.40 4.78
N VAL A 193 17.33 7.18 4.76
CA VAL A 193 17.08 8.24 5.75
C VAL A 193 16.02 7.81 6.76
N PRO A 194 16.23 8.08 8.05
CA PRO A 194 15.28 7.70 9.11
C PRO A 194 13.86 8.24 8.86
N ALA A 195 13.72 9.45 8.32
CA ALA A 195 12.41 10.07 8.07
C ALA A 195 11.47 9.25 7.18
N VAL A 196 12.01 8.42 6.27
CA VAL A 196 11.21 7.56 5.37
C VAL A 196 11.18 6.10 5.80
N ARG A 197 11.96 5.71 6.81
CA ARG A 197 12.06 4.33 7.27
C ARG A 197 11.57 4.10 8.69
N THR A 198 11.42 5.16 9.48
CA THR A 198 10.84 5.04 10.83
C THR A 198 9.32 4.96 10.71
N VAL A 199 8.79 3.81 11.07
CA VAL A 199 7.35 3.48 10.97
C VAL A 199 6.79 3.15 12.36
N PRO A 200 5.47 3.28 12.56
CA PRO A 200 4.83 2.82 13.79
C PRO A 200 4.94 1.30 13.94
N TRP A 201 4.90 0.82 15.15
CA TRP A 201 4.79 -0.60 15.48
C TRP A 201 3.98 -0.78 16.76
N ASP A 202 2.67 -0.93 16.59
CA ASP A 202 1.75 -1.10 17.71
C ASP A 202 1.06 -2.44 17.62
N VAL A 203 1.01 -3.16 18.74
CA VAL A 203 0.47 -4.51 18.81
C VAL A 203 -0.73 -4.56 19.74
N TYR A 204 -1.83 -5.13 19.24
CA TYR A 204 -3.09 -5.29 19.94
C TYR A 204 -3.46 -6.76 20.03
N THR A 205 -4.11 -7.13 21.13
CA THR A 205 -4.87 -8.39 21.23
C THR A 205 -6.32 -8.04 20.98
N CYS A 206 -6.87 -8.53 19.88
CA CYS A 206 -8.22 -8.24 19.44
C CYS A 206 -9.13 -9.43 19.70
N ALA A 207 -10.41 -9.13 19.95
CA ALA A 207 -11.50 -10.10 19.97
C ALA A 207 -12.54 -9.63 18.95
N ASP A 208 -13.08 -10.56 18.16
CA ASP A 208 -14.14 -10.22 17.20
C ASP A 208 -15.43 -9.90 17.96
N GLU A 209 -15.79 -8.62 18.03
CA GLU A 209 -16.97 -8.14 18.70
C GLU A 209 -18.25 -8.30 17.84
N GLY A 210 -18.11 -8.62 16.56
CA GLY A 210 -19.22 -8.79 15.62
C GLY A 210 -20.03 -7.52 15.39
N THR A 211 -19.41 -6.34 15.58
CA THR A 211 -20.08 -5.02 15.46
C THR A 211 -20.30 -4.61 14.01
N TYR A 212 -19.64 -5.28 13.07
CA TYR A 212 -19.68 -4.99 11.65
C TYR A 212 -19.73 -6.28 10.82
N ASP A 213 -20.61 -6.29 9.81
CA ASP A 213 -20.72 -7.35 8.80
C ASP A 213 -20.26 -6.80 7.45
N PRO A 214 -19.16 -7.29 6.88
CA PRO A 214 -18.67 -6.85 5.57
C PRO A 214 -19.57 -7.33 4.41
N GLY A 215 -20.58 -8.19 4.68
CA GLY A 215 -21.39 -8.82 3.65
C GLY A 215 -20.63 -9.89 2.87
N SER A 216 -21.11 -10.20 1.67
CA SER A 216 -20.41 -11.12 0.77
C SER A 216 -19.38 -10.34 -0.01
N VAL A 217 -18.10 -10.64 0.22
CA VAL A 217 -16.98 -10.14 -0.56
C VAL A 217 -16.40 -11.27 -1.39
N GLU A 218 -16.15 -11.00 -2.66
CA GLU A 218 -15.49 -11.95 -3.56
C GLU A 218 -14.04 -11.49 -3.74
N PRO A 219 -13.04 -12.33 -3.41
CA PRO A 219 -11.66 -11.97 -3.61
C PRO A 219 -11.37 -11.55 -5.04
N ALA A 220 -10.65 -10.44 -5.20
CA ALA A 220 -10.18 -9.93 -6.49
C ALA A 220 -9.03 -10.80 -7.03
N GLY A 221 -9.30 -12.10 -7.19
CA GLY A 221 -8.36 -13.02 -7.79
C GLY A 221 -8.09 -12.68 -9.25
N ARG A 222 -6.86 -12.92 -9.72
CA ARG A 222 -6.59 -12.85 -11.16
C ARG A 222 -7.41 -13.93 -11.87
N ASN A 223 -8.32 -13.52 -12.74
CA ASN A 223 -8.97 -14.45 -13.65
C ASN A 223 -7.89 -15.09 -14.54
N SER A 224 -8.09 -16.35 -14.93
CA SER A 224 -7.16 -17.10 -15.79
C SER A 224 -6.88 -16.41 -17.15
N GLU A 225 -7.62 -15.38 -17.49
CA GLU A 225 -7.44 -14.54 -18.69
C GLU A 225 -6.38 -13.46 -18.45
N ASP A 226 -6.28 -12.88 -17.26
CA ASP A 226 -5.26 -11.87 -16.90
C ASP A 226 -3.84 -12.46 -16.86
N VAL A 227 -3.73 -13.78 -16.59
CA VAL A 227 -2.45 -14.51 -16.60
C VAL A 227 -1.94 -14.75 -18.02
N ARG A 228 -2.83 -14.78 -19.02
CA ARG A 228 -2.45 -15.02 -20.43
C ARG A 228 -1.89 -13.79 -21.11
N ASP A 229 -2.38 -12.58 -20.77
CA ASP A 229 -1.89 -11.34 -21.35
C ASP A 229 -0.47 -10.96 -20.88
N SER A 230 -0.04 -11.44 -19.71
CA SER A 230 1.33 -11.23 -19.23
C SER A 230 2.34 -12.24 -19.82
N ASN A 231 1.86 -13.34 -20.42
CA ASN A 231 2.72 -14.41 -20.96
C ASN A 231 2.76 -14.49 -22.49
N ASP A 232 1.80 -13.87 -23.21
CA ASP A 232 1.80 -13.87 -24.68
C ASP A 232 2.74 -12.84 -25.32
N GLY A 233 3.50 -12.08 -24.51
CA GLY A 233 4.55 -11.15 -24.96
C GLY A 233 5.98 -11.69 -24.91
N ALA A 234 6.19 -12.96 -24.54
CA ALA A 234 7.52 -13.56 -24.42
C ALA A 234 8.01 -14.21 -25.72
N ASP A 235 7.98 -13.48 -26.83
CA ASP A 235 9.00 -13.64 -27.86
C ASP A 235 10.24 -12.88 -27.39
N GLY A 236 11.36 -13.62 -27.18
CA GLY A 236 12.54 -13.20 -26.44
C GLY A 236 13.32 -11.96 -26.94
N ASN A 237 12.75 -11.14 -27.82
CA ASN A 237 13.29 -9.86 -28.27
C ASN A 237 12.52 -8.65 -27.71
N GLY A 238 11.26 -8.78 -27.29
CA GLY A 238 10.46 -7.65 -26.80
C GLY A 238 10.75 -7.27 -25.34
N VAL A 239 11.18 -8.24 -24.54
CA VAL A 239 11.48 -8.04 -23.11
C VAL A 239 12.73 -7.17 -22.94
N ASP A 240 13.73 -7.38 -23.78
CA ASP A 240 15.02 -6.67 -23.73
C ASP A 240 14.84 -5.18 -24.14
N GLU A 241 13.97 -4.88 -25.08
CA GLU A 241 13.71 -3.53 -25.58
C GLU A 241 12.87 -2.71 -24.57
N ALA A 242 11.88 -3.32 -23.94
CA ALA A 242 11.08 -2.70 -22.89
C ALA A 242 11.88 -2.44 -21.61
N VAL A 243 12.75 -3.37 -21.22
CA VAL A 243 13.68 -3.22 -20.08
C VAL A 243 14.72 -2.13 -20.39
N THR A 244 15.28 -2.13 -21.59
CA THR A 244 16.27 -1.13 -22.03
C THR A 244 15.68 0.28 -22.09
N GLU A 245 14.46 0.44 -22.59
CA GLU A 245 13.74 1.70 -22.60
C GLU A 245 13.38 2.16 -21.18
N ARG A 246 13.03 1.22 -20.29
CA ARG A 246 12.75 1.49 -18.88
C ARG A 246 14.01 1.96 -18.15
N LEU A 247 15.15 1.36 -18.39
CA LEU A 247 16.44 1.77 -17.84
C LEU A 247 16.88 3.14 -18.35
N ARG A 248 16.69 3.45 -19.64
CA ARG A 248 16.96 4.77 -20.22
C ARG A 248 16.13 5.87 -19.56
N ARG A 249 14.83 5.63 -19.34
CA ARG A 249 13.94 6.58 -18.65
C ARG A 249 14.32 6.81 -17.20
N LEU A 250 14.98 5.86 -16.56
CA LEU A 250 15.51 5.96 -15.20
C LEU A 250 16.89 6.63 -15.14
N GLY A 251 17.44 7.04 -16.30
CA GLY A 251 18.73 7.74 -16.37
C GLY A 251 19.95 6.81 -16.33
N TYR A 252 19.75 5.49 -16.50
CA TYR A 252 20.86 4.57 -16.68
C TYR A 252 21.24 4.56 -18.17
N HIS A 253 22.35 5.16 -18.50
CA HIS A 253 23.01 5.02 -19.80
C HIS A 253 24.15 4.03 -19.69
N GLU A 254 24.35 3.19 -20.70
CA GLU A 254 25.56 2.42 -20.87
C GLU A 254 26.77 3.34 -21.10
#